data_2977434777d07df89858abcc4fdcf5f3
#
_entry.id   2977434777d07df89858abcc4fdcf5f3
#
_cell.length_a   1.000
_cell.length_b   1.000
_cell.length_c   1.000
_cell.angle_alpha   90.00
_cell.angle_beta   90.00
_cell.angle_gamma   90.00
#
_symmetry.space_group_name_H-M   'P 1'
#
loop_
_entity.id
_entity.type
_entity.pdbx_description
1 polymer ?
#
loop_
_entity_poly.entity_id
_entity_poly.type
_entity_poly.pdbx_seq_one_letter_code
_entity_poly.pdbx_strand_id
1 'polypeptide(L)'
;MAIQLIDKIRTIVWYESIAYAIDAKTAHEFATKFDELRHEAYLASNFSEPPSFDMKSFKAYERATSIPSEKTLQLVDDLLPRTAEIFRSGPRTSRHVRDGKKKEVLVTSTAPLWLALGGSAEACKAVLVWYDKELGTLLESHADVLTLAKQAIKWLPFDVLLELADQPPHSNAVAHVIKSAEIRLSVDDLTVLIALWRLSMATHQSFSVMNYTMNGLYPQVIPDIMSNFRENLGADVITYCKMCESTYLEYLARLKGGNLPDEFDPFLTAFK
;
A
#
# COMPACT_ATOMS: atom_id res chain seq x y z
N MET A 1 9.64 22.75 2.51
CA MET A 1 8.68 21.85 3.17
C MET A 1 9.24 20.44 3.05
N ALA A 2 9.35 19.66 4.12
CA ALA A 2 9.84 18.29 4.04
C ALA A 2 8.78 17.42 3.32
N ILE A 3 9.22 16.52 2.44
CA ILE A 3 8.33 15.57 1.78
C ILE A 3 7.83 14.56 2.82
N GLN A 4 6.52 14.32 2.85
CA GLN A 4 5.94 13.32 3.74
C GLN A 4 6.42 11.92 3.35
N LEU A 5 6.57 11.03 4.34
CA LEU A 5 7.10 9.68 4.10
C LEU A 5 6.25 8.88 3.12
N ILE A 6 4.92 9.02 3.18
CA ILE A 6 4.02 8.35 2.24
C ILE A 6 4.23 8.82 0.79
N ASP A 7 4.47 10.11 0.58
CA ASP A 7 4.71 10.66 -0.75
C ASP A 7 6.08 10.24 -1.29
N LYS A 8 7.07 10.07 -0.38
CA LYS A 8 8.35 9.46 -0.72
C LYS A 8 8.18 8.03 -1.23
N ILE A 9 7.42 7.20 -0.50
CA ILE A 9 7.14 5.80 -0.87
C ILE A 9 6.43 5.74 -2.23
N ARG A 10 5.36 6.54 -2.43
CA ARG A 10 4.60 6.62 -3.69
C ARG A 10 5.51 6.99 -4.87
N THR A 11 6.36 7.99 -4.68
CA THR A 11 7.27 8.47 -5.73
C THR A 11 8.27 7.38 -6.13
N ILE A 12 8.83 6.66 -5.16
CA ILE A 12 9.75 5.55 -5.42
C ILE A 12 9.05 4.44 -6.20
N VAL A 13 7.89 3.99 -5.74
CA VAL A 13 7.15 2.90 -6.41
C VAL A 13 6.75 3.29 -7.83
N TRP A 14 6.29 4.51 -8.02
CA TRP A 14 5.95 5.03 -9.34
C TRP A 14 7.17 5.05 -10.26
N TYR A 15 8.30 5.62 -9.81
CA TYR A 15 9.53 5.70 -10.57
C TYR A 15 10.07 4.31 -10.96
N GLU A 16 10.18 3.40 -9.99
CA GLU A 16 10.67 2.03 -10.23
C GLU A 16 9.76 1.25 -11.19
N SER A 17 8.43 1.44 -11.09
CA SER A 17 7.47 0.80 -12.00
C SER A 17 7.66 1.27 -13.44
N ILE A 18 7.96 2.56 -13.66
CA ILE A 18 8.24 3.10 -14.98
C ILE A 18 9.61 2.61 -15.47
N ALA A 19 10.64 2.69 -14.61
CA ALA A 19 11.99 2.23 -14.94
C ALA A 19 11.97 0.76 -15.39
N TYR A 20 11.20 -0.08 -14.68
CA TYR A 20 10.99 -1.47 -15.06
C TYR A 20 10.28 -1.59 -16.44
N ALA A 21 9.23 -0.80 -16.68
CA ALA A 21 8.44 -0.85 -17.91
C ALA A 21 9.28 -0.49 -19.16
N ILE A 22 10.28 0.39 -19.01
CA ILE A 22 11.18 0.80 -20.10
C ILE A 22 12.54 0.09 -20.04
N ASP A 23 12.71 -0.89 -19.15
CA ASP A 23 13.96 -1.62 -18.93
C ASP A 23 15.16 -0.69 -18.66
N ALA A 24 14.97 0.31 -17.79
CA ALA A 24 16.01 1.26 -17.38
C ALA A 24 16.58 0.86 -16.01
N LYS A 25 17.91 0.78 -15.90
CA LYS A 25 18.61 0.39 -14.66
C LYS A 25 19.19 1.59 -13.91
N THR A 26 19.32 2.71 -14.56
CA THR A 26 19.89 3.95 -13.99
C THR A 26 19.04 5.15 -14.38
N ALA A 27 19.12 6.25 -13.60
CA ALA A 27 18.42 7.48 -13.92
C ALA A 27 18.85 8.07 -15.28
N HIS A 28 20.08 7.79 -15.71
CA HIS A 28 20.55 8.24 -17.04
C HIS A 28 19.89 7.42 -18.16
N GLU A 29 19.88 6.08 -18.03
CA GLU A 29 19.19 5.21 -19.00
C GLU A 29 17.69 5.51 -19.03
N PHE A 30 17.09 5.76 -17.87
CA PHE A 30 15.69 6.17 -17.77
C PHE A 30 15.45 7.45 -18.60
N ALA A 31 16.26 8.48 -18.39
CA ALA A 31 16.15 9.73 -19.09
C ALA A 31 16.25 9.54 -20.62
N THR A 32 17.23 8.76 -21.07
CA THR A 32 17.45 8.48 -22.49
C THR A 32 16.28 7.71 -23.10
N LYS A 33 15.91 6.58 -22.52
CA LYS A 33 14.82 5.74 -23.03
C LYS A 33 13.46 6.45 -23.00
N PHE A 34 13.20 7.25 -21.96
CA PHE A 34 11.98 8.03 -21.89
C PHE A 34 11.93 9.13 -22.95
N ASP A 35 13.07 9.75 -23.27
CA ASP A 35 13.15 10.75 -24.34
C ASP A 35 12.97 10.12 -25.72
N GLU A 36 13.51 8.92 -25.92
CA GLU A 36 13.28 8.11 -27.14
C GLU A 36 11.79 7.82 -27.34
N LEU A 37 11.12 7.28 -26.32
CA LEU A 37 9.67 7.01 -26.35
C LEU A 37 8.86 8.27 -26.65
N ARG A 38 9.22 9.38 -26.03
CA ARG A 38 8.58 10.67 -26.27
C ARG A 38 8.76 11.14 -27.70
N HIS A 39 9.95 10.95 -28.25
CA HIS A 39 10.25 11.33 -29.63
C HIS A 39 9.50 10.46 -30.65
N GLU A 40 9.42 9.15 -30.41
CA GLU A 40 8.65 8.22 -31.23
C GLU A 40 7.15 8.56 -31.23
N ALA A 41 6.57 8.81 -30.04
CA ALA A 41 5.17 9.21 -29.91
C ALA A 41 4.87 10.55 -30.62
N TYR A 42 5.81 11.47 -30.55
CA TYR A 42 5.74 12.75 -31.24
C TYR A 42 5.75 12.60 -32.78
N LEU A 43 6.68 11.81 -33.32
CA LEU A 43 6.71 11.51 -34.74
C LEU A 43 5.44 10.85 -35.25
N ALA A 44 4.82 9.99 -34.44
CA ALA A 44 3.57 9.31 -34.76
C ALA A 44 2.35 10.27 -34.79
N SER A 45 2.40 11.38 -34.05
CA SER A 45 1.24 12.26 -33.83
C SER A 45 1.17 13.49 -34.74
N ASN A 46 2.16 13.72 -35.65
CA ASN A 46 2.25 14.88 -36.51
C ASN A 46 2.25 16.26 -35.82
N PHE A 47 2.66 16.35 -34.57
CA PHE A 47 2.82 17.60 -33.84
C PHE A 47 4.12 18.32 -34.20
N SER A 48 4.16 19.65 -34.09
CA SER A 48 5.30 20.47 -34.52
C SER A 48 6.49 20.48 -33.55
N GLU A 49 6.31 20.24 -32.25
CA GLU A 49 7.40 20.15 -31.28
C GLU A 49 6.98 19.32 -30.06
N PRO A 50 7.83 18.41 -29.53
CA PRO A 50 7.52 17.72 -28.26
C PRO A 50 7.51 18.74 -27.11
N PRO A 51 6.55 18.66 -26.17
CA PRO A 51 6.52 19.56 -25.03
C PRO A 51 7.85 19.48 -24.26
N SER A 52 8.41 20.63 -23.89
CA SER A 52 9.66 20.68 -23.12
C SER A 52 9.46 19.93 -21.78
N PHE A 53 10.35 19.00 -21.48
CA PHE A 53 10.33 18.23 -20.27
C PHE A 53 11.70 18.30 -19.57
N ASP A 54 11.70 18.59 -18.27
CA ASP A 54 12.95 18.65 -17.51
C ASP A 54 13.38 17.25 -17.07
N MET A 55 14.26 16.66 -17.85
CA MET A 55 14.83 15.32 -17.58
C MET A 55 15.59 15.25 -16.25
N LYS A 56 16.04 16.37 -15.67
CA LYS A 56 16.72 16.41 -14.38
C LYS A 56 15.77 16.05 -13.24
N SER A 57 14.47 16.24 -13.44
CA SER A 57 13.44 15.88 -12.46
C SER A 57 13.40 14.39 -12.17
N PHE A 58 13.73 13.50 -13.12
CA PHE A 58 13.73 12.06 -12.88
C PHE A 58 14.76 11.62 -11.85
N LYS A 59 15.92 12.28 -11.79
CA LYS A 59 16.91 12.02 -10.75
C LYS A 59 16.39 12.42 -9.35
N ALA A 60 15.55 13.44 -9.29
CA ALA A 60 14.91 13.84 -8.04
C ALA A 60 13.81 12.84 -7.65
N TYR A 61 13.07 12.26 -8.60
CA TYR A 61 12.07 11.21 -8.35
C TYR A 61 12.72 9.89 -7.95
N GLU A 62 13.81 9.48 -8.61
CA GLU A 62 14.62 8.32 -8.21
C GLU A 62 15.00 8.39 -6.72
N ARG A 63 15.39 9.58 -6.24
CA ARG A 63 15.80 9.82 -4.85
C ARG A 63 14.64 10.20 -3.93
N ALA A 64 13.44 10.33 -4.46
CA ALA A 64 12.27 10.86 -3.79
C ALA A 64 12.54 12.20 -3.06
N THR A 65 13.37 13.06 -3.65
CA THR A 65 13.63 14.42 -3.17
C THR A 65 12.66 15.44 -3.76
N SER A 66 11.82 15.03 -4.72
CA SER A 66 10.73 15.77 -5.31
C SER A 66 9.56 14.84 -5.57
N ILE A 67 8.34 15.39 -5.56
CA ILE A 67 7.10 14.67 -5.89
C ILE A 67 6.74 15.04 -7.34
N PRO A 68 6.31 14.07 -8.19
CA PRO A 68 5.86 14.38 -9.52
C PRO A 68 4.60 15.26 -9.49
N SER A 69 4.61 16.31 -10.32
CA SER A 69 3.41 17.15 -10.50
C SER A 69 2.33 16.40 -11.28
N GLU A 70 1.09 16.84 -11.18
CA GLU A 70 -0.01 16.25 -11.98
C GLU A 70 0.28 16.32 -13.48
N LYS A 71 0.90 17.40 -13.95
CA LYS A 71 1.36 17.54 -15.34
C LYS A 71 2.41 16.49 -15.69
N THR A 72 3.35 16.19 -14.80
CA THR A 72 4.36 15.14 -14.99
C THR A 72 3.72 13.76 -15.04
N LEU A 73 2.79 13.48 -14.10
CA LEU A 73 2.06 12.21 -14.07
C LEU A 73 1.30 11.99 -15.38
N GLN A 74 0.58 13.00 -15.86
CA GLN A 74 -0.17 12.92 -17.11
C GLN A 74 0.75 12.71 -18.31
N LEU A 75 1.85 13.46 -18.42
CA LEU A 75 2.80 13.30 -19.52
C LEU A 75 3.39 11.88 -19.60
N VAL A 76 3.71 11.31 -18.43
CA VAL A 76 4.22 9.92 -18.37
C VAL A 76 3.10 8.93 -18.68
N ASP A 77 1.89 9.17 -18.23
CA ASP A 77 0.72 8.31 -18.49
C ASP A 77 0.32 8.27 -19.97
N ASP A 78 0.46 9.40 -20.68
CA ASP A 78 0.20 9.48 -22.12
C ASP A 78 1.17 8.59 -22.92
N LEU A 79 2.40 8.42 -22.45
CA LEU A 79 3.41 7.56 -23.08
C LEU A 79 3.36 6.12 -22.59
N LEU A 80 3.09 5.94 -21.30
CA LEU A 80 3.05 4.66 -20.60
C LEU A 80 1.74 4.54 -19.82
N PRO A 81 0.67 4.07 -20.47
CA PRO A 81 -0.69 4.09 -19.91
C PRO A 81 -0.80 3.43 -18.54
N ARG A 82 -1.58 4.03 -17.65
CA ARG A 82 -1.88 3.60 -16.28
C ARG A 82 -0.71 3.75 -15.29
N THR A 83 0.32 4.52 -15.63
CA THR A 83 1.41 4.83 -14.68
C THR A 83 1.00 5.87 -13.65
N ALA A 84 0.17 6.85 -14.02
CA ALA A 84 -0.37 7.82 -13.07
C ALA A 84 -1.24 7.16 -11.98
N GLU A 85 -1.95 6.07 -12.32
CA GLU A 85 -2.72 5.27 -11.37
C GLU A 85 -1.83 4.64 -10.29
N ILE A 86 -0.61 4.23 -10.64
CA ILE A 86 0.36 3.69 -9.67
C ILE A 86 0.68 4.73 -8.59
N PHE A 87 0.90 5.97 -8.98
CA PHE A 87 1.16 7.06 -8.04
C PHE A 87 -0.07 7.40 -7.19
N ARG A 88 -1.27 7.42 -7.79
CA ARG A 88 -2.52 7.83 -7.11
C ARG A 88 -3.09 6.75 -6.20
N SER A 89 -3.01 5.48 -6.60
CA SER A 89 -3.68 4.37 -5.93
C SER A 89 -2.71 3.38 -5.29
N GLY A 90 -1.67 2.97 -6.00
CA GLY A 90 -0.69 1.99 -5.52
C GLY A 90 -0.10 1.14 -6.65
N PRO A 91 0.73 0.16 -6.32
CA PRO A 91 1.44 -0.65 -7.29
C PRO A 91 0.50 -1.55 -8.09
N ARG A 92 0.91 -1.90 -9.31
CA ARG A 92 0.23 -2.93 -10.11
C ARG A 92 0.41 -4.30 -9.46
N THR A 93 -0.64 -5.06 -9.49
CA THR A 93 -0.68 -6.42 -8.98
C THR A 93 -1.46 -7.32 -9.93
N SER A 94 -1.19 -8.62 -9.85
CA SER A 94 -1.92 -9.63 -10.61
C SER A 94 -2.38 -10.70 -9.64
N ARG A 95 -3.69 -10.94 -9.59
CA ARG A 95 -4.28 -11.94 -8.72
C ARG A 95 -5.18 -12.89 -9.49
N HIS A 96 -5.25 -14.13 -9.02
CA HIS A 96 -6.22 -15.09 -9.49
C HIS A 96 -7.58 -14.83 -8.83
N VAL A 97 -8.57 -14.48 -9.61
CA VAL A 97 -9.95 -14.27 -9.15
C VAL A 97 -10.80 -15.43 -9.69
N ARG A 98 -11.58 -16.07 -8.82
CA ARG A 98 -12.58 -17.03 -9.27
C ARG A 98 -13.76 -16.28 -9.87
N ASP A 99 -13.93 -16.44 -11.16
CA ASP A 99 -15.18 -16.11 -11.83
C ASP A 99 -16.29 -17.00 -11.26
N GLY A 100 -17.52 -16.50 -11.17
CA GLY A 100 -18.69 -17.26 -10.67
C GLY A 100 -18.93 -18.61 -11.37
N LYS A 101 -18.23 -18.90 -12.47
CA LYS A 101 -18.19 -20.19 -13.19
C LYS A 101 -17.07 -21.13 -12.73
N LYS A 102 -16.44 -20.87 -11.58
CA LYS A 102 -15.31 -21.65 -11.02
C LYS A 102 -14.02 -21.60 -11.86
N LYS A 103 -13.93 -20.76 -12.87
CA LYS A 103 -12.72 -20.57 -13.67
C LYS A 103 -11.83 -19.55 -12.98
N GLU A 104 -10.57 -19.89 -12.74
CA GLU A 104 -9.58 -18.93 -12.26
C GLU A 104 -9.15 -18.03 -13.43
N VAL A 105 -9.30 -16.73 -13.25
CA VAL A 105 -8.89 -15.71 -14.20
C VAL A 105 -7.82 -14.83 -13.54
N LEU A 106 -6.70 -14.65 -14.22
CA LEU A 106 -5.68 -13.71 -13.79
C LEU A 106 -6.16 -12.29 -14.11
N VAL A 107 -6.43 -11.51 -13.05
CA VAL A 107 -6.82 -10.09 -13.18
C VAL A 107 -5.67 -9.22 -12.76
N THR A 108 -5.23 -8.35 -13.66
CA THR A 108 -4.27 -7.30 -13.35
C THR A 108 -5.01 -6.04 -12.92
N SER A 109 -4.73 -5.58 -11.73
CA SER A 109 -5.33 -4.36 -11.14
C SER A 109 -4.25 -3.53 -10.44
N THR A 110 -4.62 -2.36 -9.95
CA THR A 110 -3.78 -1.54 -9.09
C THR A 110 -4.22 -1.78 -7.64
N ALA A 111 -3.30 -2.23 -6.79
CA ALA A 111 -3.58 -2.39 -5.37
C ALA A 111 -3.77 -1.01 -4.72
N PRO A 112 -4.87 -0.74 -4.00
CA PRO A 112 -5.11 0.57 -3.39
C PRO A 112 -4.28 0.75 -2.10
N LEU A 113 -2.97 0.50 -2.19
CA LEU A 113 -2.05 0.52 -1.06
C LEU A 113 -1.97 1.90 -0.41
N TRP A 114 -2.04 2.98 -1.20
CA TRP A 114 -1.98 4.33 -0.65
C TRP A 114 -3.24 4.71 0.13
N LEU A 115 -4.41 4.18 -0.26
CA LEU A 115 -5.64 4.31 0.51
C LEU A 115 -5.55 3.52 1.82
N ALA A 116 -4.98 2.33 1.78
CA ALA A 116 -4.74 1.55 2.99
C ALA A 116 -3.76 2.26 3.94
N LEU A 117 -2.67 2.84 3.44
CA LEU A 117 -1.66 3.52 4.25
C LEU A 117 -2.11 4.91 4.73
N GLY A 118 -2.72 5.75 3.90
CA GLY A 118 -2.97 7.17 4.17
C GLY A 118 -4.43 7.62 4.12
N GLY A 119 -5.39 6.75 3.76
CA GLY A 119 -6.81 7.10 3.66
C GLY A 119 -7.56 7.14 5.00
N SER A 120 -8.81 7.55 4.98
CA SER A 120 -9.72 7.51 6.12
C SER A 120 -10.20 6.08 6.45
N ALA A 121 -10.95 5.91 7.55
CA ALA A 121 -11.62 4.64 7.87
C ALA A 121 -12.53 4.17 6.70
N GLU A 122 -13.25 5.07 6.06
CA GLU A 122 -14.08 4.74 4.89
C GLU A 122 -13.23 4.30 3.69
N ALA A 123 -12.05 4.89 3.50
CA ALA A 123 -11.11 4.43 2.48
C ALA A 123 -10.60 3.01 2.79
N CYS A 124 -10.34 2.68 4.06
CA CYS A 124 -9.99 1.32 4.47
C CYS A 124 -11.12 0.32 4.19
N LYS A 125 -12.39 0.68 4.47
CA LYS A 125 -13.55 -0.15 4.09
C LYS A 125 -13.62 -0.37 2.58
N ALA A 126 -13.41 0.68 1.78
CA ALA A 126 -13.37 0.55 0.32
C ALA A 126 -12.25 -0.39 -0.16
N VAL A 127 -11.09 -0.40 0.50
CA VAL A 127 -10.01 -1.37 0.24
C VAL A 127 -10.47 -2.80 0.50
N LEU A 128 -11.20 -3.05 1.60
CA LEU A 128 -11.73 -4.37 1.92
C LEU A 128 -12.71 -4.86 0.85
N VAL A 129 -13.63 -4.01 0.41
CA VAL A 129 -14.58 -4.31 -0.68
C VAL A 129 -13.87 -4.58 -2.01
N TRP A 130 -12.80 -3.82 -2.30
CA TRP A 130 -11.98 -4.04 -3.49
C TRP A 130 -11.30 -5.42 -3.45
N TYR A 131 -10.84 -5.86 -2.27
CA TYR A 131 -10.15 -7.13 -2.11
C TYR A 131 -11.09 -8.33 -2.24
N ASP A 132 -12.24 -8.30 -1.55
CA ASP A 132 -13.24 -9.37 -1.57
C ASP A 132 -14.65 -8.78 -1.37
N LYS A 133 -15.56 -9.07 -2.31
CA LYS A 133 -16.95 -8.59 -2.23
C LYS A 133 -17.72 -9.11 -1.01
N GLU A 134 -17.35 -10.29 -0.48
CA GLU A 134 -17.95 -10.82 0.74
C GLU A 134 -17.63 -9.92 1.94
N LEU A 135 -16.48 -9.24 1.95
CA LEU A 135 -16.16 -8.25 2.97
C LEU A 135 -17.10 -7.03 2.91
N GLY A 136 -17.57 -6.67 1.71
CA GLY A 136 -18.59 -5.63 1.54
C GLY A 136 -19.89 -6.00 2.26
N THR A 137 -20.39 -7.22 2.06
CA THR A 137 -21.59 -7.73 2.76
C THR A 137 -21.41 -7.77 4.27
N LEU A 138 -20.23 -8.16 4.75
CA LEU A 138 -19.93 -8.16 6.19
C LEU A 138 -19.88 -6.73 6.76
N LEU A 139 -19.34 -5.76 6.03
CA LEU A 139 -19.34 -4.35 6.43
C LEU A 139 -20.76 -3.78 6.51
N GLU A 140 -21.64 -4.09 5.54
CA GLU A 140 -23.04 -3.70 5.56
C GLU A 140 -23.80 -4.30 6.75
N SER A 141 -23.44 -5.51 7.19
CA SER A 141 -23.98 -6.14 8.39
C SER A 141 -23.33 -5.67 9.71
N HIS A 142 -22.47 -4.67 9.66
CA HIS A 142 -21.73 -4.13 10.82
C HIS A 142 -20.87 -5.19 11.54
N ALA A 143 -20.28 -6.12 10.79
CA ALA A 143 -19.37 -7.09 11.35
C ALA A 143 -18.16 -6.41 12.00
N ASP A 144 -17.68 -6.98 13.11
CA ASP A 144 -16.47 -6.48 13.79
C ASP A 144 -15.19 -6.75 12.97
N VAL A 145 -14.12 -6.07 13.35
CA VAL A 145 -12.84 -6.17 12.64
C VAL A 145 -12.26 -7.59 12.67
N LEU A 146 -12.51 -8.36 13.73
CA LEU A 146 -12.02 -9.73 13.83
C LEU A 146 -12.73 -10.67 12.83
N THR A 147 -14.04 -10.48 12.66
CA THR A 147 -14.84 -11.19 11.64
C THR A 147 -14.38 -10.84 10.23
N LEU A 148 -14.12 -9.56 9.97
CA LEU A 148 -13.54 -9.10 8.70
C LEU A 148 -12.15 -9.70 8.46
N ALA A 149 -11.30 -9.74 9.48
CA ALA A 149 -9.97 -10.34 9.40
C ALA A 149 -10.04 -11.83 9.09
N LYS A 150 -10.93 -12.58 9.75
CA LYS A 150 -11.17 -14.01 9.49
C LYS A 150 -11.53 -14.27 8.02
N GLN A 151 -12.35 -13.42 7.42
CA GLN A 151 -12.72 -13.53 6.03
C GLN A 151 -11.57 -13.13 5.08
N ALA A 152 -10.85 -12.06 5.40
CA ALA A 152 -9.83 -11.50 4.53
C ALA A 152 -8.52 -12.30 4.53
N ILE A 153 -8.07 -12.75 5.70
CA ILE A 153 -6.76 -13.38 5.91
C ILE A 153 -6.90 -14.89 6.14
N LYS A 154 -7.62 -15.58 5.25
CA LYS A 154 -7.88 -17.05 5.30
C LYS A 154 -6.61 -17.91 5.31
N TRP A 155 -5.48 -17.35 4.93
CA TRP A 155 -4.17 -18.00 4.97
C TRP A 155 -3.60 -18.09 6.41
N LEU A 156 -4.09 -17.27 7.36
CA LEU A 156 -3.71 -17.37 8.76
C LEU A 156 -4.78 -18.16 9.51
N PRO A 157 -4.43 -19.27 10.18
CA PRO A 157 -5.37 -20.04 10.99
C PRO A 157 -6.06 -19.15 12.04
N PHE A 158 -7.38 -19.27 12.16
CA PHE A 158 -8.16 -18.37 13.02
C PHE A 158 -7.85 -18.55 14.52
N ASP A 159 -7.53 -19.75 14.95
CA ASP A 159 -7.03 -20.08 16.27
C ASP A 159 -5.74 -19.32 16.59
N VAL A 160 -4.83 -19.18 15.63
CA VAL A 160 -3.62 -18.33 15.78
C VAL A 160 -4.00 -16.87 16.01
N LEU A 161 -5.01 -16.35 15.30
CA LEU A 161 -5.50 -14.98 15.53
C LEU A 161 -6.08 -14.81 16.95
N LEU A 162 -6.81 -15.81 17.46
CA LEU A 162 -7.36 -15.78 18.81
C LEU A 162 -6.26 -15.91 19.88
N GLU A 163 -5.29 -16.78 19.70
CA GLU A 163 -4.14 -16.90 20.60
C GLU A 163 -3.34 -15.60 20.69
N LEU A 164 -3.22 -14.87 19.56
CA LEU A 164 -2.59 -13.54 19.54
C LEU A 164 -3.37 -12.49 20.36
N ALA A 165 -4.68 -12.72 20.59
CA ALA A 165 -5.50 -11.83 21.40
C ALA A 165 -5.28 -12.01 22.91
N ASP A 166 -4.94 -13.23 23.34
CA ASP A 166 -4.89 -13.61 24.76
C ASP A 166 -3.48 -13.62 25.36
N GLN A 167 -2.42 -13.56 24.52
CA GLN A 167 -1.05 -13.64 24.98
C GLN A 167 -0.27 -12.34 24.79
N PRO A 168 0.66 -12.00 25.71
CA PRO A 168 1.61 -10.92 25.46
C PRO A 168 2.48 -11.25 24.23
N PRO A 169 2.86 -10.25 23.44
CA PRO A 169 3.35 -10.46 22.09
C PRO A 169 4.69 -11.18 22.05
N HIS A 170 4.68 -12.43 21.67
CA HIS A 170 5.84 -13.00 21.01
C HIS A 170 5.71 -12.68 19.52
N SER A 171 6.34 -11.60 19.10
CA SER A 171 6.28 -11.01 17.75
C SER A 171 6.58 -11.98 16.59
N ASN A 172 6.98 -13.20 16.88
CA ASN A 172 7.42 -14.17 15.89
C ASN A 172 6.36 -15.22 15.50
N ALA A 173 5.21 -15.31 16.19
CA ALA A 173 4.22 -16.36 15.91
C ALA A 173 3.67 -16.28 14.49
N VAL A 174 3.25 -15.10 14.05
CA VAL A 174 2.74 -14.88 12.68
C VAL A 174 3.82 -15.12 11.65
N ALA A 175 5.03 -14.58 11.86
CA ALA A 175 6.15 -14.79 10.96
C ALA A 175 6.54 -16.28 10.88
N HIS A 176 6.46 -17.00 12.00
CA HIS A 176 6.71 -18.44 12.03
C HIS A 176 5.66 -19.23 11.23
N VAL A 177 4.37 -18.90 11.38
CA VAL A 177 3.29 -19.53 10.60
C VAL A 177 3.48 -19.29 9.12
N ILE A 178 3.74 -18.06 8.70
CA ILE A 178 3.98 -17.70 7.29
C ILE A 178 5.14 -18.52 6.74
N LYS A 179 6.25 -18.58 7.48
CA LYS A 179 7.45 -19.28 7.05
C LYS A 179 7.26 -20.81 7.04
N SER A 180 6.63 -21.39 8.07
CA SER A 180 6.43 -22.85 8.18
C SER A 180 5.41 -23.38 7.17
N ALA A 181 4.41 -22.60 6.81
CA ALA A 181 3.40 -22.95 5.82
C ALA A 181 3.78 -22.51 4.39
N GLU A 182 4.98 -21.94 4.20
CA GLU A 182 5.47 -21.42 2.90
C GLU A 182 4.50 -20.43 2.23
N ILE A 183 3.78 -19.64 3.05
CA ILE A 183 2.78 -18.69 2.56
C ILE A 183 3.49 -17.52 1.88
N ARG A 184 3.18 -17.31 0.61
CA ARG A 184 3.65 -16.15 -0.17
C ARG A 184 2.58 -15.08 -0.17
N LEU A 185 2.83 -14.01 0.55
CA LEU A 185 1.97 -12.83 0.57
C LEU A 185 2.28 -11.93 -0.62
N SER A 186 1.22 -11.38 -1.19
CA SER A 186 1.26 -10.40 -2.27
C SER A 186 1.11 -8.97 -1.72
N VAL A 187 1.27 -7.98 -2.61
CA VAL A 187 0.95 -6.58 -2.30
C VAL A 187 -0.53 -6.42 -1.93
N ASP A 188 -1.42 -7.24 -2.52
CA ASP A 188 -2.86 -7.21 -2.20
C ASP A 188 -3.12 -7.65 -0.76
N ASP A 189 -2.46 -8.73 -0.33
CA ASP A 189 -2.58 -9.22 1.04
C ASP A 189 -2.04 -8.19 2.04
N LEU A 190 -0.89 -7.57 1.73
CA LEU A 190 -0.35 -6.48 2.55
C LEU A 190 -1.32 -5.29 2.61
N THR A 191 -1.92 -4.93 1.49
CA THR A 191 -2.87 -3.81 1.39
C THR A 191 -4.09 -4.04 2.28
N VAL A 192 -4.68 -5.24 2.24
CA VAL A 192 -5.84 -5.56 3.07
C VAL A 192 -5.49 -5.66 4.55
N LEU A 193 -4.33 -6.20 4.89
CA LEU A 193 -3.86 -6.25 6.28
C LEU A 193 -3.66 -4.87 6.89
N ILE A 194 -3.06 -3.95 6.14
CA ILE A 194 -2.89 -2.56 6.57
C ILE A 194 -4.27 -1.90 6.75
N ALA A 195 -5.21 -2.12 5.83
CA ALA A 195 -6.57 -1.58 5.93
C ALA A 195 -7.32 -2.10 7.18
N LEU A 196 -7.23 -3.40 7.49
CA LEU A 196 -7.81 -4.01 8.68
C LEU A 196 -7.18 -3.46 9.96
N TRP A 197 -5.86 -3.37 10.00
CA TRP A 197 -5.14 -2.82 11.13
C TRP A 197 -5.52 -1.36 11.40
N ARG A 198 -5.62 -0.55 10.36
CA ARG A 198 -6.07 0.83 10.49
C ARG A 198 -7.54 0.95 10.90
N LEU A 199 -8.39 0.10 10.34
CA LEU A 199 -9.80 0.07 10.73
C LEU A 199 -9.94 -0.32 12.21
N SER A 200 -9.08 -1.23 12.71
CA SER A 200 -9.05 -1.61 14.13
C SER A 200 -8.69 -0.44 15.05
N MET A 201 -7.81 0.46 14.61
CA MET A 201 -7.50 1.69 15.33
C MET A 201 -8.67 2.68 15.29
N ALA A 202 -9.26 2.90 14.11
CA ALA A 202 -10.35 3.86 13.93
C ALA A 202 -11.63 3.47 14.67
N THR A 203 -11.89 2.17 14.80
CA THR A 203 -13.07 1.65 15.51
C THR A 203 -12.77 1.22 16.96
N HIS A 204 -11.52 1.26 17.38
CA HIS A 204 -11.05 0.73 18.67
C HIS A 204 -11.38 -0.76 18.91
N GLN A 205 -11.56 -1.51 17.81
CA GLN A 205 -11.90 -2.94 17.87
C GLN A 205 -10.70 -3.81 17.50
N SER A 206 -10.41 -4.83 18.30
CA SER A 206 -9.41 -5.87 18.01
C SER A 206 -8.01 -5.33 17.67
N PHE A 207 -7.67 -4.11 18.14
CA PHE A 207 -6.40 -3.47 17.83
C PHE A 207 -5.20 -4.35 18.22
N SER A 208 -5.22 -4.95 19.40
CA SER A 208 -4.12 -5.80 19.86
C SER A 208 -3.84 -6.93 18.87
N VAL A 209 -4.87 -7.66 18.42
CA VAL A 209 -4.76 -8.76 17.46
C VAL A 209 -4.15 -8.27 16.14
N MET A 210 -4.71 -7.20 15.59
CA MET A 210 -4.26 -6.66 14.32
C MET A 210 -2.85 -6.08 14.41
N ASN A 211 -2.51 -5.46 15.53
CA ASN A 211 -1.18 -4.91 15.76
C ASN A 211 -0.12 -6.02 15.90
N TYR A 212 -0.44 -7.12 16.57
CA TYR A 212 0.46 -8.28 16.65
C TYR A 212 0.66 -8.94 15.29
N THR A 213 -0.41 -9.05 14.50
CA THR A 213 -0.33 -9.54 13.12
C THR A 213 0.63 -8.67 12.31
N MET A 214 0.48 -7.36 12.34
CA MET A 214 1.37 -6.42 11.64
C MET A 214 2.82 -6.51 12.13
N ASN A 215 3.04 -6.54 13.44
CA ASN A 215 4.39 -6.67 14.03
C ASN A 215 5.09 -7.98 13.60
N GLY A 216 4.34 -9.06 13.41
CA GLY A 216 4.85 -10.32 12.87
C GLY A 216 5.25 -10.24 11.39
N LEU A 217 4.69 -9.29 10.63
CA LEU A 217 5.02 -9.09 9.21
C LEU A 217 6.24 -8.17 9.00
N TYR A 218 6.56 -7.29 9.95
CA TYR A 218 7.63 -6.30 9.82
C TYR A 218 9.02 -6.91 9.53
N PRO A 219 9.45 -8.01 10.18
CA PRO A 219 10.84 -8.45 10.07
C PRO A 219 11.22 -9.00 8.69
N GLN A 220 10.27 -9.63 7.99
CA GLN A 220 10.57 -10.36 6.76
C GLN A 220 9.56 -10.09 5.64
N VAL A 221 8.27 -10.11 5.94
CA VAL A 221 7.22 -10.11 4.90
C VAL A 221 7.14 -8.79 4.17
N ILE A 222 7.09 -7.67 4.89
CA ILE A 222 7.04 -6.33 4.28
C ILE A 222 8.32 -6.02 3.50
N PRO A 223 9.53 -6.28 4.03
CA PRO A 223 10.75 -6.13 3.25
C PRO A 223 10.75 -6.97 1.97
N ASP A 224 10.36 -8.24 2.03
CA ASP A 224 10.34 -9.13 0.87
C ASP A 224 9.36 -8.66 -0.22
N ILE A 225 8.12 -8.28 0.16
CA ILE A 225 7.14 -7.75 -0.79
C ILE A 225 7.63 -6.46 -1.44
N MET A 226 8.18 -5.55 -0.67
CA MET A 226 8.58 -4.22 -1.15
C MET A 226 9.94 -4.21 -1.84
N SER A 227 10.78 -5.24 -1.65
CA SER A 227 12.08 -5.39 -2.33
C SER A 227 11.93 -5.51 -3.85
N ASN A 228 10.78 -5.97 -4.34
CA ASN A 228 10.45 -5.99 -5.76
C ASN A 228 10.49 -4.60 -6.43
N PHE A 229 10.41 -3.53 -5.63
CA PHE A 229 10.53 -2.14 -6.10
C PHE A 229 11.92 -1.60 -5.76
N ARG A 230 12.30 -1.61 -4.48
CA ARG A 230 13.61 -1.13 -4.01
C ARG A 230 13.97 -1.75 -2.66
N GLU A 231 15.23 -2.13 -2.48
CA GLU A 231 15.75 -2.86 -1.32
C GLU A 231 15.32 -2.25 0.04
N ASN A 232 15.37 -0.93 0.18
CA ASN A 232 15.06 -0.26 1.45
C ASN A 232 13.60 0.20 1.59
N LEU A 233 12.76 -0.02 0.58
CA LEU A 233 11.40 0.50 0.59
C LEU A 233 10.54 -0.14 1.68
N GLY A 234 10.80 -1.41 2.01
CA GLY A 234 10.14 -2.09 3.11
C GLY A 234 10.39 -1.42 4.46
N ALA A 235 11.61 -0.94 4.71
CA ALA A 235 11.94 -0.19 5.92
C ALA A 235 11.18 1.15 6.00
N ASP A 236 11.00 1.84 4.88
CA ASP A 236 10.22 3.08 4.83
C ASP A 236 8.72 2.80 5.14
N VAL A 237 8.14 1.71 4.61
CA VAL A 237 6.75 1.29 4.92
C VAL A 237 6.61 0.91 6.39
N ILE A 238 7.53 0.14 6.94
CA ILE A 238 7.53 -0.23 8.36
C ILE A 238 7.63 1.01 9.24
N THR A 239 8.52 1.94 8.89
CA THR A 239 8.68 3.21 9.63
C THR A 239 7.38 3.99 9.63
N TYR A 240 6.70 4.08 8.49
CA TYR A 240 5.40 4.73 8.39
C TYR A 240 4.35 4.06 9.29
N CYS A 241 4.23 2.73 9.25
CA CYS A 241 3.31 1.99 10.11
C CYS A 241 3.61 2.20 11.60
N LYS A 242 4.88 2.17 12.01
CA LYS A 242 5.28 2.42 13.40
C LYS A 242 4.98 3.85 13.87
N MET A 243 5.13 4.85 13.00
CA MET A 243 4.72 6.22 13.30
C MET A 243 3.21 6.30 13.55
N CYS A 244 2.41 5.62 12.75
CA CYS A 244 0.97 5.54 12.91
C CYS A 244 0.59 4.87 14.24
N GLU A 245 1.20 3.73 14.56
CA GLU A 245 1.00 3.03 15.83
C GLU A 245 1.34 3.92 17.02
N SER A 246 2.51 4.55 17.01
CA SER A 246 2.95 5.46 18.08
C SER A 246 1.95 6.59 18.30
N THR A 247 1.48 7.23 17.22
CA THR A 247 0.48 8.30 17.29
C THR A 247 -0.83 7.81 17.90
N TYR A 248 -1.29 6.62 17.55
CA TYR A 248 -2.50 6.03 18.12
C TYR A 248 -2.32 5.70 19.60
N LEU A 249 -1.19 5.13 20.00
CA LEU A 249 -0.91 4.81 21.41
C LEU A 249 -0.77 6.07 22.26
N GLU A 250 -0.14 7.14 21.75
CA GLU A 250 -0.09 8.44 22.42
C GLU A 250 -1.49 9.03 22.61
N TYR A 251 -2.33 8.91 21.59
CA TYR A 251 -3.72 9.35 21.70
C TYR A 251 -4.47 8.57 22.77
N LEU A 252 -4.40 7.24 22.80
CA LEU A 252 -5.01 6.42 23.84
C LEU A 252 -4.51 6.77 25.24
N ALA A 253 -3.21 7.10 25.37
CA ALA A 253 -2.62 7.50 26.65
C ALA A 253 -3.18 8.84 27.16
N ARG A 254 -3.46 9.79 26.25
CA ARG A 254 -4.07 11.09 26.59
C ARG A 254 -5.53 10.98 27.00
N LEU A 255 -6.22 9.96 26.48
CA LEU A 255 -7.64 9.71 26.77
C LEU A 255 -7.90 9.01 28.12
N LYS A 256 -6.86 8.64 28.87
CA LYS A 256 -7.01 8.06 30.20
C LYS A 256 -7.78 9.01 31.13
N GLY A 257 -9.13 8.91 31.10
CA GLY A 257 -10.07 9.68 31.89
C GLY A 257 -11.18 10.41 31.14
N GLY A 258 -11.22 10.35 29.81
CA GLY A 258 -12.24 10.94 28.95
C GLY A 258 -12.95 9.94 28.05
N ASN A 259 -14.17 10.25 27.59
CA ASN A 259 -14.85 9.46 26.56
C ASN A 259 -14.08 9.55 25.24
N LEU A 260 -13.91 8.39 24.58
CA LEU A 260 -13.40 8.32 23.22
C LEU A 260 -14.37 9.07 22.28
N PRO A 261 -13.91 10.00 21.44
CA PRO A 261 -14.76 10.51 20.36
C PRO A 261 -15.09 9.37 19.40
N ASP A 262 -16.34 9.33 18.93
CA ASP A 262 -16.86 8.28 18.04
C ASP A 262 -16.10 8.18 16.70
N GLU A 263 -15.38 9.23 16.33
CA GLU A 263 -14.59 9.31 15.10
C GLU A 263 -13.19 9.87 15.39
N PHE A 264 -12.25 9.01 15.72
CA PHE A 264 -10.84 9.36 15.74
C PHE A 264 -10.10 8.64 14.61
N ASP A 265 -9.59 9.41 13.65
CA ASP A 265 -8.62 8.89 12.68
C ASP A 265 -7.23 9.40 13.08
N PRO A 266 -6.39 8.54 13.71
CA PRO A 266 -5.05 8.92 14.13
C PRO A 266 -4.17 9.36 12.96
N PHE A 267 -4.53 9.00 11.74
CA PHE A 267 -3.75 9.27 10.54
C PHE A 267 -4.05 10.63 9.93
N LEU A 268 -5.29 11.11 10.06
CA LEU A 268 -5.64 12.47 9.64
C LEU A 268 -5.08 13.53 10.61
N THR A 269 -4.78 13.14 11.85
CA THR A 269 -4.28 14.06 12.89
C THR A 269 -2.75 14.12 12.96
N ALA A 270 -2.05 13.03 12.64
CA ALA A 270 -0.59 12.92 12.72
C ALA A 270 0.14 13.69 11.60
N PHE A 271 -0.55 14.08 10.53
CA PHE A 271 0.05 14.66 9.32
C PHE A 271 -0.53 16.03 8.94
N LYS A 272 -1.30 16.67 9.83
CA LYS A 272 -1.61 18.09 9.76
C LYS A 272 -0.52 18.91 10.44
#